data_c958449913d84f82068541f7f193bb6d
#
_entry.id   c958449913d84f82068541f7f193bb6d
#
_cell.length_a   1.000
_cell.length_b   1.000
_cell.length_c   1.000
_cell.angle_alpha   90.00
_cell.angle_beta   90.00
_cell.angle_gamma   90.00
#
_symmetry.space_group_name_H-M   'P 1'
#
loop_
_entity.id
_entity.type
_entity.pdbx_description
1 polymer ?
#
loop_
_entity_poly.entity_id
_entity_poly.type
_entity_poly.pdbx_seq_one_letter_code
_entity_poly.pdbx_strand_id
1 'polypeptide(L)'
;MPRLPLLLLALAALARPAAAQESPDEQARRLLDDGRAYRAQGKAKQALDNFNIVVSSFPATDSVGQALLEIGRYRMEVEGDAEKARAAFEQVTKQHARSEAAPGAYHYLGLLTLQRATTAAEIDDALAQFARVETLYPRSPWVPRSLQASALAHRRAGRYAEAADLNRRVSLEYPASDAAAAAQYEIGQALALQGQPRPAMEEFQQVRNRFPGSPWAQPALERTTALYRLFGGARPAFAPDPAFALAGGEILKDVRALAVDPGGTLWVASSKSRSAVPFDASGKPGPGLSAEDPRALSLAPTGDVVLASRGAVRLGARDIRSFTTPPEKAGAAAKPVDQILAAAATPGGSLLVSDEEREKVLRYDAKGQYLGTFPGEDTARRKVTRIVVDGEGGVVTLDREEKVVRVWDETGRPLRAVGPAGFKRPVDVAVDAFRNLYVADEELGVLVFNPQGQPLATVRGPELQRPRALTLDATGALLVYDERAERVLRYR
;
A
#
# COMPACT_ATOMS: atom_id res chain seq x y z
N MET A 1 38.79 73.00 -65.95
CA MET A 1 37.63 72.84 -65.08
C MET A 1 36.82 71.63 -65.48
N PRO A 2 36.83 70.54 -64.73
CA PRO A 2 35.79 69.54 -64.86
C PRO A 2 35.07 69.35 -63.52
N ARG A 3 33.76 69.15 -63.66
CA ARG A 3 32.78 68.97 -62.58
C ARG A 3 32.83 67.58 -62.01
N LEU A 4 32.98 67.43 -60.68
CA LEU A 4 32.74 66.19 -59.93
C LEU A 4 31.23 65.91 -59.82
N PRO A 5 30.74 64.65 -59.92
CA PRO A 5 29.43 64.25 -59.56
C PRO A 5 29.35 63.86 -58.11
N LEU A 6 28.33 64.34 -57.37
CA LEU A 6 27.97 63.86 -56.03
C LEU A 6 27.45 62.42 -56.07
N LEU A 7 28.12 61.56 -55.33
CA LEU A 7 27.63 60.20 -55.05
C LEU A 7 26.66 60.25 -53.86
N LEU A 8 25.37 60.05 -54.10
CA LEU A 8 24.35 59.82 -53.08
C LEU A 8 24.50 58.36 -52.55
N LEU A 9 25.06 58.21 -51.35
CA LEU A 9 25.00 56.96 -50.59
C LEU A 9 23.60 56.78 -50.03
N ALA A 10 22.82 55.89 -50.65
CA ALA A 10 21.55 55.40 -50.08
C ALA A 10 21.89 54.41 -48.95
N LEU A 11 21.70 54.82 -47.67
CA LEU A 11 21.69 53.88 -46.54
C LEU A 11 20.44 52.98 -46.64
N ALA A 12 20.61 51.76 -47.14
CA ALA A 12 19.61 50.72 -47.00
C ALA A 12 19.61 50.29 -45.54
N ALA A 13 18.66 50.81 -44.74
CA ALA A 13 18.37 50.28 -43.43
C ALA A 13 17.85 48.84 -43.58
N LEU A 14 18.70 47.87 -43.28
CA LEU A 14 18.32 46.49 -43.11
C LEU A 14 17.35 46.43 -41.92
N ALA A 15 16.06 46.47 -42.21
CA ALA A 15 15.02 46.13 -41.24
C ALA A 15 15.26 44.67 -40.87
N ARG A 16 15.82 44.40 -39.67
CA ARG A 16 15.75 43.11 -39.03
C ARG A 16 14.27 42.74 -38.93
N PRO A 17 13.88 41.53 -39.40
CA PRO A 17 12.53 41.09 -39.13
C PRO A 17 12.33 41.13 -37.60
N ALA A 18 11.34 41.88 -37.15
CA ALA A 18 10.90 41.81 -35.74
C ALA A 18 10.69 40.32 -35.45
N ALA A 19 11.41 39.77 -34.46
CA ALA A 19 11.14 38.45 -34.00
C ALA A 19 9.63 38.38 -33.71
N ALA A 20 8.92 37.50 -34.38
CA ALA A 20 7.48 37.36 -34.19
C ALA A 20 7.25 37.15 -32.72
N GLN A 21 6.53 38.06 -32.10
CA GLN A 21 6.21 38.02 -30.67
C GLN A 21 5.35 36.76 -30.49
N GLU A 22 5.84 35.77 -29.70
CA GLU A 22 5.10 34.55 -29.44
C GLU A 22 3.68 34.88 -29.00
N SER A 23 2.71 34.15 -29.53
CA SER A 23 1.31 34.31 -29.12
C SER A 23 1.13 33.88 -27.64
N PRO A 24 0.09 34.38 -26.95
CA PRO A 24 -0.20 33.91 -25.57
C PRO A 24 -0.33 32.41 -25.47
N ASP A 25 -0.89 31.74 -26.46
CA ASP A 25 -1.01 30.28 -26.48
C ASP A 25 0.35 29.57 -26.62
N GLU A 26 1.27 30.08 -27.44
CA GLU A 26 2.62 29.55 -27.57
C GLU A 26 3.42 29.75 -26.28
N GLN A 27 3.32 30.90 -25.63
CA GLN A 27 3.98 31.19 -24.37
C GLN A 27 3.44 30.29 -23.25
N ALA A 28 2.12 30.13 -23.16
CA ALA A 28 1.47 29.25 -22.18
C ALA A 28 1.87 27.78 -22.39
N ARG A 29 1.90 27.32 -23.63
CA ARG A 29 2.35 25.93 -23.98
C ARG A 29 3.81 25.71 -23.60
N ARG A 30 4.70 26.66 -23.94
CA ARG A 30 6.12 26.56 -23.56
C ARG A 30 6.29 26.47 -22.04
N LEU A 31 5.63 27.31 -21.26
CA LEU A 31 5.67 27.27 -19.79
C LEU A 31 5.12 25.96 -19.24
N LEU A 32 4.08 25.41 -19.83
CA LEU A 32 3.52 24.10 -19.46
C LEU A 32 4.54 22.98 -19.71
N ASP A 33 5.20 23.00 -20.88
CA ASP A 33 6.21 21.99 -21.24
C ASP A 33 7.48 22.11 -20.39
N ASP A 34 7.94 23.33 -20.10
CA ASP A 34 9.04 23.59 -19.16
C ASP A 34 8.69 23.10 -17.74
N GLY A 35 7.46 23.34 -17.29
CA GLY A 35 6.97 22.82 -16.02
C GLY A 35 7.00 21.29 -15.94
N ARG A 36 6.57 20.60 -17.01
CA ARG A 36 6.66 19.15 -17.13
C ARG A 36 8.10 18.64 -17.12
N ALA A 37 9.00 19.36 -17.82
CA ALA A 37 10.43 19.05 -17.83
C ALA A 37 11.05 19.21 -16.44
N TYR A 38 10.72 20.27 -15.70
CA TYR A 38 11.17 20.43 -14.31
C TYR A 38 10.66 19.31 -13.40
N ARG A 39 9.40 18.91 -13.55
CA ARG A 39 8.85 17.78 -12.79
C ARG A 39 9.63 16.47 -13.09
N ALA A 40 9.91 16.19 -14.35
CA ALA A 40 10.71 15.02 -14.74
C ALA A 40 12.12 15.02 -14.15
N GLN A 41 12.69 16.22 -13.91
CA GLN A 41 13.99 16.40 -13.24
C GLN A 41 13.91 16.39 -11.70
N GLY A 42 12.73 16.13 -11.11
CA GLY A 42 12.53 16.20 -9.66
C GLY A 42 12.47 17.61 -9.07
N LYS A 43 12.45 18.66 -9.92
CA LYS A 43 12.38 20.07 -9.52
C LYS A 43 10.92 20.53 -9.31
N ALA A 44 10.25 19.89 -8.37
CA ALA A 44 8.81 19.99 -8.20
C ALA A 44 8.29 21.42 -7.96
N LYS A 45 9.02 22.25 -7.19
CA LYS A 45 8.64 23.64 -6.94
C LYS A 45 8.71 24.50 -8.20
N GLN A 46 9.77 24.39 -9.00
CA GLN A 46 9.91 25.11 -10.26
C GLN A 46 8.83 24.72 -11.27
N ALA A 47 8.48 23.43 -11.30
CA ALA A 47 7.34 22.95 -12.09
C ALA A 47 6.03 23.64 -11.67
N LEU A 48 5.74 23.67 -10.36
CA LEU A 48 4.54 24.34 -9.83
C LEU A 48 4.51 25.83 -10.18
N ASP A 49 5.63 26.53 -10.06
CA ASP A 49 5.73 27.96 -10.38
C ASP A 49 5.34 28.22 -11.85
N ASN A 50 5.85 27.43 -12.79
CA ASN A 50 5.49 27.52 -14.21
C ASN A 50 4.00 27.26 -14.45
N PHE A 51 3.42 26.23 -13.85
CA PHE A 51 2.00 25.92 -13.98
C PHE A 51 1.12 27.07 -13.41
N ASN A 52 1.50 27.65 -12.29
CA ASN A 52 0.80 28.81 -11.72
C ASN A 52 0.88 30.05 -12.64
N ILE A 53 2.01 30.29 -13.30
CA ILE A 53 2.14 31.36 -14.29
C ILE A 53 1.16 31.12 -15.47
N VAL A 54 1.04 29.89 -15.97
CA VAL A 54 0.06 29.59 -17.03
C VAL A 54 -1.34 29.93 -16.59
N VAL A 55 -1.75 29.52 -15.40
CA VAL A 55 -3.11 29.76 -14.89
C VAL A 55 -3.38 31.25 -14.65
N SER A 56 -2.40 31.98 -14.08
CA SER A 56 -2.60 33.40 -13.70
C SER A 56 -2.42 34.39 -14.85
N SER A 57 -1.45 34.13 -15.73
CA SER A 57 -1.06 35.09 -16.78
C SER A 57 -1.69 34.78 -18.14
N PHE A 58 -2.16 33.55 -18.37
CA PHE A 58 -2.72 33.09 -19.63
C PHE A 58 -4.09 32.40 -19.47
N PRO A 59 -5.05 33.00 -18.73
CA PRO A 59 -6.29 32.31 -18.32
C PRO A 59 -7.24 31.98 -19.50
N ALA A 60 -7.03 32.55 -20.66
CA ALA A 60 -7.86 32.32 -21.86
C ALA A 60 -7.27 31.24 -22.79
N THR A 61 -6.14 30.63 -22.45
CA THR A 61 -5.48 29.65 -23.31
C THR A 61 -5.93 28.24 -23.02
N ASP A 62 -5.81 27.33 -24.01
CA ASP A 62 -6.13 25.89 -23.84
C ASP A 62 -5.19 25.18 -22.86
N SER A 63 -4.02 25.76 -22.58
CA SER A 63 -3.03 25.23 -21.65
C SER A 63 -3.46 25.26 -20.18
N VAL A 64 -4.45 26.11 -19.82
CA VAL A 64 -4.90 26.28 -18.41
C VAL A 64 -5.43 24.98 -17.82
N GLY A 65 -6.25 24.23 -18.57
CA GLY A 65 -6.77 22.94 -18.09
C GLY A 65 -5.66 21.95 -17.76
N GLN A 66 -4.63 21.89 -18.60
CA GLN A 66 -3.46 21.05 -18.39
C GLN A 66 -2.62 21.51 -17.18
N ALA A 67 -2.40 22.81 -17.03
CA ALA A 67 -1.67 23.38 -15.90
C ALA A 67 -2.40 23.12 -14.57
N LEU A 68 -3.72 23.27 -14.53
CA LEU A 68 -4.55 22.93 -13.35
C LEU A 68 -4.48 21.44 -12.99
N LEU A 69 -4.48 20.55 -13.99
CA LEU A 69 -4.30 19.12 -13.78
C LEU A 69 -2.94 18.83 -13.11
N GLU A 70 -1.86 19.44 -13.59
CA GLU A 70 -0.50 19.29 -13.03
C GLU A 70 -0.38 19.91 -11.63
N ILE A 71 -1.02 21.04 -11.36
CA ILE A 71 -1.12 21.65 -10.03
C ILE A 71 -1.84 20.69 -9.07
N GLY A 72 -2.98 20.13 -9.48
CA GLY A 72 -3.72 19.15 -8.66
C GLY A 72 -2.87 17.92 -8.32
N ARG A 73 -2.12 17.40 -9.29
CA ARG A 73 -1.17 16.30 -9.07
C ARG A 73 -0.08 16.68 -8.08
N TYR A 74 0.52 17.85 -8.23
CA TYR A 74 1.54 18.32 -7.28
C TYR A 74 0.98 18.42 -5.85
N ARG A 75 -0.22 19.00 -5.67
CA ARG A 75 -0.89 19.09 -4.38
C ARG A 75 -1.12 17.72 -3.74
N MET A 76 -1.50 16.73 -4.55
CA MET A 76 -1.74 15.37 -4.10
C MET A 76 -0.43 14.61 -3.79
N GLU A 77 0.53 14.61 -4.74
CA GLU A 77 1.70 13.74 -4.72
C GLU A 77 2.84 14.30 -3.84
N VAL A 78 3.01 15.63 -3.79
CA VAL A 78 4.15 16.29 -3.12
C VAL A 78 3.75 16.92 -1.79
N GLU A 79 2.62 17.63 -1.75
CA GLU A 79 2.16 18.30 -0.53
C GLU A 79 1.28 17.39 0.35
N GLY A 80 0.69 16.33 -0.22
CA GLY A 80 -0.30 15.49 0.48
C GLY A 80 -1.61 16.22 0.79
N ASP A 81 -1.86 17.36 0.12
CA ASP A 81 -3.04 18.21 0.35
C ASP A 81 -4.19 17.79 -0.59
N ALA A 82 -4.97 16.81 -0.14
CA ALA A 82 -6.08 16.27 -0.91
C ALA A 82 -7.19 17.29 -1.20
N GLU A 83 -7.40 18.29 -0.32
CA GLU A 83 -8.44 19.31 -0.54
C GLU A 83 -8.06 20.29 -1.65
N LYS A 84 -6.82 20.79 -1.63
CA LYS A 84 -6.33 21.65 -2.71
C LYS A 84 -6.21 20.89 -4.03
N ALA A 85 -5.82 19.62 -4.00
CA ALA A 85 -5.81 18.77 -5.18
C ALA A 85 -7.21 18.63 -5.78
N ARG A 86 -8.21 18.31 -4.94
CA ARG A 86 -9.61 18.20 -5.34
C ARG A 86 -10.11 19.49 -5.98
N ALA A 87 -9.86 20.63 -5.36
CA ALA A 87 -10.28 21.94 -5.89
C ALA A 87 -9.73 22.20 -7.30
N ALA A 88 -8.45 21.89 -7.53
CA ALA A 88 -7.82 22.05 -8.85
C ALA A 88 -8.46 21.11 -9.89
N PHE A 89 -8.69 19.83 -9.57
CA PHE A 89 -9.32 18.87 -10.50
C PHE A 89 -10.80 19.24 -10.77
N GLU A 90 -11.54 19.71 -9.77
CA GLU A 90 -12.91 20.18 -9.97
C GLU A 90 -12.96 21.43 -10.86
N GLN A 91 -12.00 22.33 -10.75
CA GLN A 91 -11.90 23.48 -11.65
C GLN A 91 -11.73 23.03 -13.10
N VAL A 92 -10.87 22.01 -13.36
CA VAL A 92 -10.73 21.43 -14.71
C VAL A 92 -12.06 20.88 -15.20
N THR A 93 -12.76 20.05 -14.40
CA THR A 93 -13.98 19.38 -14.84
C THR A 93 -15.16 20.35 -15.03
N LYS A 94 -15.20 21.46 -14.29
CA LYS A 94 -16.29 22.47 -14.36
C LYS A 94 -16.03 23.52 -15.44
N GLN A 95 -14.79 24.03 -15.56
CA GLN A 95 -14.46 25.18 -16.42
C GLN A 95 -13.76 24.77 -17.73
N HIS A 96 -13.07 23.62 -17.73
CA HIS A 96 -12.28 23.14 -18.86
C HIS A 96 -12.68 21.72 -19.29
N ALA A 97 -13.97 21.38 -19.21
CA ALA A 97 -14.50 20.04 -19.51
C ALA A 97 -14.20 19.54 -20.95
N ARG A 98 -13.94 20.45 -21.89
CA ARG A 98 -13.58 20.11 -23.28
C ARG A 98 -12.07 19.94 -23.49
N SER A 99 -11.26 20.25 -22.49
CA SER A 99 -9.80 20.12 -22.58
C SER A 99 -9.34 18.67 -22.48
N GLU A 100 -8.17 18.38 -23.02
CA GLU A 100 -7.51 17.08 -22.87
C GLU A 100 -7.17 16.72 -21.42
N ALA A 101 -7.22 17.71 -20.50
CA ALA A 101 -6.99 17.51 -19.07
C ALA A 101 -8.21 16.91 -18.35
N ALA A 102 -9.42 17.12 -18.85
CA ALA A 102 -10.65 16.78 -18.16
C ALA A 102 -10.75 15.27 -17.81
N PRO A 103 -10.44 14.32 -18.73
CA PRO A 103 -10.46 12.89 -18.36
C PRO A 103 -9.47 12.55 -17.26
N GLY A 104 -8.27 13.16 -17.25
CA GLY A 104 -7.31 13.02 -16.16
C GLY A 104 -7.84 13.57 -14.83
N ALA A 105 -8.52 14.70 -14.85
CA ALA A 105 -9.11 15.30 -13.66
C ALA A 105 -10.20 14.40 -13.04
N TYR A 106 -11.10 13.80 -13.86
CA TYR A 106 -12.08 12.83 -13.37
C TYR A 106 -11.39 11.59 -12.77
N HIS A 107 -10.34 11.10 -13.40
CA HIS A 107 -9.54 9.98 -12.87
C HIS A 107 -8.99 10.30 -11.48
N TYR A 108 -8.33 11.46 -11.29
CA TYR A 108 -7.76 11.84 -10.00
C TYR A 108 -8.82 12.16 -8.95
N LEU A 109 -9.98 12.73 -9.32
CA LEU A 109 -11.12 12.88 -8.42
C LEU A 109 -11.61 11.53 -7.91
N GLY A 110 -11.69 10.53 -8.79
CA GLY A 110 -12.00 9.15 -8.42
C GLY A 110 -10.98 8.57 -7.43
N LEU A 111 -9.67 8.75 -7.67
CA LEU A 111 -8.61 8.29 -6.76
C LEU A 111 -8.70 8.96 -5.39
N LEU A 112 -8.90 10.27 -5.31
CA LEU A 112 -9.08 11.00 -4.05
C LEU A 112 -10.31 10.55 -3.28
N THR A 113 -11.40 10.22 -3.98
CA THR A 113 -12.60 9.66 -3.37
C THR A 113 -12.36 8.25 -2.86
N LEU A 114 -11.74 7.40 -3.67
CA LEU A 114 -11.40 6.03 -3.29
C LEU A 114 -10.44 5.97 -2.09
N GLN A 115 -9.46 6.86 -2.03
CA GLN A 115 -8.49 6.91 -0.93
C GLN A 115 -9.16 7.13 0.44
N ARG A 116 -10.25 7.91 0.48
CA ARG A 116 -11.01 8.23 1.70
C ARG A 116 -12.14 7.27 1.96
N ALA A 117 -12.55 6.48 0.96
CA ALA A 117 -13.69 5.61 1.03
C ALA A 117 -13.54 4.58 2.17
N THR A 118 -14.51 4.55 3.06
CA THR A 118 -14.66 3.61 4.17
C THR A 118 -15.92 2.77 4.06
N THR A 119 -16.85 3.17 3.18
CA THR A 119 -18.13 2.50 2.94
C THR A 119 -18.28 2.09 1.47
N ALA A 120 -19.14 1.12 1.20
CA ALA A 120 -19.45 0.69 -0.16
C ALA A 120 -20.01 1.84 -1.02
N ALA A 121 -20.82 2.72 -0.45
CA ALA A 121 -21.37 3.89 -1.14
C ALA A 121 -20.28 4.87 -1.59
N GLU A 122 -19.29 5.15 -0.74
CA GLU A 122 -18.15 6.00 -1.09
C GLU A 122 -17.26 5.37 -2.17
N ILE A 123 -17.14 4.04 -2.20
CA ILE A 123 -16.47 3.33 -3.29
C ILE A 123 -17.27 3.48 -4.60
N ASP A 124 -18.59 3.39 -4.54
CA ASP A 124 -19.45 3.58 -5.71
C ASP A 124 -19.40 5.03 -6.24
N ASP A 125 -19.23 6.04 -5.36
CA ASP A 125 -18.96 7.42 -5.77
C ASP A 125 -17.62 7.55 -6.53
N ALA A 126 -16.58 6.85 -6.10
CA ALA A 126 -15.31 6.81 -6.82
C ALA A 126 -15.47 6.14 -8.19
N LEU A 127 -16.19 5.02 -8.26
CA LEU A 127 -16.50 4.32 -9.51
C LEU A 127 -17.24 5.22 -10.50
N ALA A 128 -18.17 6.05 -10.01
CA ALA A 128 -18.89 7.02 -10.84
C ALA A 128 -17.95 8.05 -11.49
N GLN A 129 -16.89 8.50 -10.77
CA GLN A 129 -15.89 9.40 -11.36
C GLN A 129 -15.07 8.71 -12.46
N PHE A 130 -14.62 7.47 -12.22
CA PHE A 130 -13.88 6.71 -13.23
C PHE A 130 -14.72 6.41 -14.47
N ALA A 131 -16.00 6.06 -14.30
CA ALA A 131 -16.93 5.78 -15.41
C ALA A 131 -17.14 6.99 -16.32
N ARG A 132 -17.09 8.23 -15.81
CA ARG A 132 -17.16 9.46 -16.61
C ARG A 132 -16.05 9.55 -17.64
N VAL A 133 -14.86 9.02 -17.34
CA VAL A 133 -13.72 9.04 -18.27
C VAL A 133 -14.04 8.24 -19.53
N GLU A 134 -14.57 7.03 -19.40
CA GLU A 134 -14.97 6.21 -20.56
C GLU A 134 -16.20 6.78 -21.27
N THR A 135 -17.21 7.23 -20.50
CA THR A 135 -18.47 7.69 -21.04
C THR A 135 -18.34 9.02 -21.80
N LEU A 136 -17.62 9.98 -21.23
CA LEU A 136 -17.49 11.33 -21.80
C LEU A 136 -16.31 11.45 -22.77
N TYR A 137 -15.27 10.63 -22.57
CA TYR A 137 -14.00 10.73 -23.31
C TYR A 137 -13.49 9.35 -23.79
N PRO A 138 -14.30 8.58 -24.57
CA PRO A 138 -14.01 7.16 -24.88
C PRO A 138 -12.69 6.93 -25.66
N ARG A 139 -12.15 7.97 -26.29
CA ARG A 139 -10.86 7.89 -27.03
C ARG A 139 -9.68 8.43 -26.22
N SER A 140 -9.89 8.77 -24.95
CA SER A 140 -8.83 9.34 -24.11
C SER A 140 -7.80 8.26 -23.70
N PRO A 141 -6.50 8.60 -23.66
CA PRO A 141 -5.48 7.71 -23.10
C PRO A 141 -5.66 7.45 -21.59
N TRP A 142 -6.58 8.16 -20.93
CA TRP A 142 -6.93 7.93 -19.53
C TRP A 142 -7.92 6.77 -19.33
N VAL A 143 -8.58 6.28 -20.39
CA VAL A 143 -9.57 5.19 -20.26
C VAL A 143 -8.96 3.94 -19.63
N PRO A 144 -7.85 3.36 -20.12
CA PRO A 144 -7.29 2.14 -19.53
C PRO A 144 -6.86 2.32 -18.07
N ARG A 145 -6.33 3.49 -17.70
CA ARG A 145 -5.98 3.82 -16.30
C ARG A 145 -7.22 3.92 -15.42
N SER A 146 -8.31 4.48 -15.93
CA SER A 146 -9.55 4.62 -15.17
C SER A 146 -10.28 3.30 -15.03
N LEU A 147 -10.25 2.43 -16.03
CA LEU A 147 -10.75 1.06 -15.93
C LEU A 147 -9.96 0.26 -14.87
N GLN A 148 -8.63 0.40 -14.84
CA GLN A 148 -7.79 -0.25 -13.83
C GLN A 148 -8.08 0.30 -12.41
N ALA A 149 -8.28 1.62 -12.26
CA ALA A 149 -8.67 2.22 -10.99
C ALA A 149 -10.06 1.77 -10.55
N SER A 150 -11.00 1.58 -11.49
CA SER A 150 -12.31 0.96 -11.20
C SER A 150 -12.16 -0.48 -10.74
N ALA A 151 -11.28 -1.25 -11.36
CA ALA A 151 -10.99 -2.62 -10.92
C ALA A 151 -10.44 -2.67 -9.49
N LEU A 152 -9.54 -1.75 -9.13
CA LEU A 152 -9.04 -1.60 -7.76
C LEU A 152 -10.18 -1.26 -6.78
N ALA A 153 -11.09 -0.36 -7.16
CA ALA A 153 -12.26 0.00 -6.36
C ALA A 153 -13.19 -1.21 -6.13
N HIS A 154 -13.48 -1.98 -7.18
CA HIS A 154 -14.25 -3.22 -7.06
C HIS A 154 -13.55 -4.25 -6.16
N ARG A 155 -12.22 -4.41 -6.29
CA ARG A 155 -11.45 -5.33 -5.44
C ARG A 155 -11.53 -4.93 -3.96
N ARG A 156 -11.38 -3.63 -3.63
CA ARG A 156 -11.57 -3.12 -2.26
C ARG A 156 -12.96 -3.38 -1.72
N ALA A 157 -13.99 -3.32 -2.57
CA ALA A 157 -15.36 -3.68 -2.21
C ALA A 157 -15.61 -5.20 -2.10
N GLY A 158 -14.59 -6.04 -2.32
CA GLY A 158 -14.74 -7.51 -2.36
C GLY A 158 -15.41 -8.03 -3.63
N ARG A 159 -15.64 -7.19 -4.63
CA ARG A 159 -16.24 -7.52 -5.92
C ARG A 159 -15.13 -8.00 -6.88
N TYR A 160 -14.57 -9.18 -6.59
CA TYR A 160 -13.37 -9.68 -7.27
C TYR A 160 -13.63 -10.10 -8.73
N ALA A 161 -14.85 -10.56 -9.06
CA ALA A 161 -15.22 -10.93 -10.42
C ALA A 161 -15.21 -9.70 -11.33
N GLU A 162 -15.87 -8.64 -10.91
CA GLU A 162 -15.92 -7.35 -11.62
C GLU A 162 -14.52 -6.73 -11.76
N ALA A 163 -13.69 -6.84 -10.72
CA ALA A 163 -12.31 -6.40 -10.78
C ALA A 163 -11.49 -7.18 -11.84
N ALA A 164 -11.65 -8.50 -11.90
CA ALA A 164 -10.98 -9.32 -12.90
C ALA A 164 -11.45 -8.97 -14.32
N ASP A 165 -12.76 -8.77 -14.54
CA ASP A 165 -13.33 -8.45 -15.84
C ASP A 165 -12.86 -7.10 -16.37
N LEU A 166 -12.82 -6.06 -15.52
CA LEU A 166 -12.29 -4.75 -15.90
C LEU A 166 -10.81 -4.80 -16.27
N ASN A 167 -10.00 -5.50 -15.46
CA ASN A 167 -8.59 -5.68 -15.78
C ASN A 167 -8.38 -6.50 -17.06
N ARG A 168 -9.24 -7.49 -17.33
CA ARG A 168 -9.20 -8.27 -18.59
C ARG A 168 -9.48 -7.36 -19.79
N ARG A 169 -10.44 -6.45 -19.69
CA ARG A 169 -10.68 -5.43 -20.71
C ARG A 169 -9.44 -4.58 -20.95
N VAL A 170 -8.79 -4.07 -19.90
CA VAL A 170 -7.55 -3.29 -20.05
C VAL A 170 -6.46 -4.10 -20.76
N SER A 171 -6.23 -5.35 -20.35
CA SER A 171 -5.18 -6.21 -20.93
C SER A 171 -5.44 -6.58 -22.39
N LEU A 172 -6.71 -6.72 -22.82
CA LEU A 172 -7.08 -7.16 -24.17
C LEU A 172 -7.34 -5.98 -25.10
N GLU A 173 -8.06 -4.95 -24.66
CA GLU A 173 -8.47 -3.82 -25.52
C GLU A 173 -7.36 -2.75 -25.59
N TYR A 174 -6.49 -2.66 -24.57
CA TYR A 174 -5.42 -1.66 -24.48
C TYR A 174 -4.03 -2.28 -24.22
N PRO A 175 -3.59 -3.29 -25.00
CA PRO A 175 -2.35 -4.05 -24.71
C PRO A 175 -1.08 -3.21 -24.79
N ALA A 176 -1.11 -2.08 -25.49
CA ALA A 176 -0.01 -1.14 -25.60
C ALA A 176 -0.01 -0.04 -24.51
N SER A 177 -1.02 -0.02 -23.63
CA SER A 177 -1.07 0.96 -22.55
C SER A 177 -0.07 0.60 -21.44
N ASP A 178 0.37 1.61 -20.70
CA ASP A 178 1.21 1.42 -19.50
C ASP A 178 0.48 0.67 -18.36
N ALA A 179 -0.86 0.61 -18.42
CA ALA A 179 -1.69 -0.13 -17.48
C ALA A 179 -1.78 -1.64 -17.78
N ALA A 180 -1.44 -2.10 -18.99
CA ALA A 180 -1.72 -3.47 -19.42
C ALA A 180 -1.02 -4.56 -18.60
N ALA A 181 0.26 -4.35 -18.26
CA ALA A 181 1.02 -5.32 -17.45
C ALA A 181 0.50 -5.41 -16.01
N ALA A 182 0.18 -4.26 -15.41
CA ALA A 182 -0.44 -4.19 -14.09
C ALA A 182 -1.83 -4.85 -14.11
N ALA A 183 -2.66 -4.56 -15.11
CA ALA A 183 -3.98 -5.17 -15.25
C ALA A 183 -3.90 -6.69 -15.37
N GLN A 184 -2.96 -7.22 -16.15
CA GLN A 184 -2.74 -8.67 -16.25
C GLN A 184 -2.37 -9.30 -14.91
N TYR A 185 -1.52 -8.63 -14.12
CA TYR A 185 -1.17 -9.06 -12.75
C TYR A 185 -2.40 -9.04 -11.83
N GLU A 186 -3.20 -7.99 -11.89
CA GLU A 186 -4.39 -7.81 -11.05
C GLU A 186 -5.51 -8.81 -11.37
N ILE A 187 -5.59 -9.36 -12.60
CA ILE A 187 -6.48 -10.48 -12.90
C ILE A 187 -6.10 -11.69 -12.04
N GLY A 188 -4.81 -12.03 -12.01
CA GLY A 188 -4.31 -13.13 -11.17
C GLY A 188 -4.60 -12.92 -9.69
N GLN A 189 -4.41 -11.69 -9.20
CA GLN A 189 -4.70 -11.34 -7.81
C GLN A 189 -6.19 -11.50 -7.48
N ALA A 190 -7.08 -10.99 -8.32
CA ALA A 190 -8.51 -11.09 -8.13
C ALA A 190 -9.01 -12.54 -8.15
N LEU A 191 -8.49 -13.38 -9.06
CA LEU A 191 -8.82 -14.80 -9.12
C LEU A 191 -8.35 -15.57 -7.88
N ALA A 192 -7.14 -15.26 -7.39
CA ALA A 192 -6.63 -15.87 -6.16
C ALA A 192 -7.51 -15.53 -4.93
N LEU A 193 -7.95 -14.27 -4.82
CA LEU A 193 -8.87 -13.81 -3.76
C LEU A 193 -10.27 -14.43 -3.88
N GLN A 194 -10.68 -14.84 -5.08
CA GLN A 194 -11.89 -15.65 -5.32
C GLN A 194 -11.72 -17.13 -4.91
N GLY A 195 -10.53 -17.55 -4.50
CA GLY A 195 -10.24 -18.96 -4.22
C GLY A 195 -10.02 -19.80 -5.47
N GLN A 196 -9.56 -19.19 -6.57
CA GLN A 196 -9.23 -19.83 -7.84
C GLN A 196 -7.71 -19.86 -8.09
N PRO A 197 -6.92 -20.62 -7.29
CA PRO A 197 -5.46 -20.51 -7.31
C PRO A 197 -4.82 -20.97 -8.63
N ARG A 198 -5.39 -21.97 -9.31
CA ARG A 198 -4.84 -22.46 -10.60
C ARG A 198 -5.02 -21.45 -11.72
N PRO A 199 -6.25 -20.93 -11.99
CA PRO A 199 -6.42 -19.82 -12.91
C PRO A 199 -5.56 -18.59 -12.58
N ALA A 200 -5.41 -18.26 -11.29
CA ALA A 200 -4.55 -17.17 -10.86
C ALA A 200 -3.08 -17.37 -11.26
N MET A 201 -2.55 -18.60 -11.07
CA MET A 201 -1.17 -18.93 -11.49
C MET A 201 -0.99 -18.77 -13.01
N GLU A 202 -1.97 -19.16 -13.81
CA GLU A 202 -1.94 -19.00 -15.26
C GLU A 202 -1.88 -17.51 -15.64
N GLU A 203 -2.69 -16.66 -15.02
CA GLU A 203 -2.69 -15.23 -15.30
C GLU A 203 -1.40 -14.55 -14.86
N PHE A 204 -0.81 -14.90 -13.72
CA PHE A 204 0.51 -14.43 -13.32
C PHE A 204 1.61 -14.89 -14.30
N GLN A 205 1.51 -16.12 -14.84
CA GLN A 205 2.44 -16.57 -15.86
C GLN A 205 2.30 -15.76 -17.17
N GLN A 206 1.08 -15.33 -17.53
CA GLN A 206 0.86 -14.45 -18.69
C GLN A 206 1.52 -13.09 -18.52
N VAL A 207 1.65 -12.53 -17.31
CA VAL A 207 2.43 -11.31 -17.08
C VAL A 207 3.87 -11.50 -17.55
N ARG A 208 4.50 -12.62 -17.19
CA ARG A 208 5.89 -12.93 -17.56
C ARG A 208 6.07 -13.21 -19.06
N ASN A 209 5.08 -13.84 -19.66
CA ASN A 209 5.12 -14.18 -21.09
C ASN A 209 4.89 -12.94 -21.98
N ARG A 210 3.92 -12.11 -21.64
CA ARG A 210 3.52 -10.97 -22.47
C ARG A 210 4.27 -9.68 -22.15
N PHE A 211 4.70 -9.52 -20.89
CA PHE A 211 5.33 -8.30 -20.38
C PHE A 211 6.61 -8.59 -19.58
N PRO A 212 7.59 -9.34 -20.15
CA PRO A 212 8.76 -9.82 -19.40
C PRO A 212 9.66 -8.70 -18.84
N GLY A 213 9.66 -7.52 -19.51
CA GLY A 213 10.42 -6.35 -19.08
C GLY A 213 9.65 -5.40 -18.15
N SER A 214 8.42 -5.74 -17.77
CA SER A 214 7.63 -4.89 -16.88
C SER A 214 8.04 -5.05 -15.40
N PRO A 215 7.81 -4.04 -14.54
CA PRO A 215 8.05 -4.16 -13.10
C PRO A 215 7.16 -5.22 -12.43
N TRP A 216 6.13 -5.72 -13.13
CA TRP A 216 5.19 -6.72 -12.63
C TRP A 216 5.64 -8.17 -12.86
N ALA A 217 6.67 -8.40 -13.69
CA ALA A 217 7.13 -9.74 -14.02
C ALA A 217 7.70 -10.49 -12.80
N GLN A 218 8.49 -9.81 -11.97
CA GLN A 218 9.06 -10.39 -10.75
C GLN A 218 7.98 -10.60 -9.66
N PRO A 219 7.12 -9.65 -9.32
CA PRO A 219 5.97 -9.88 -8.43
C PRO A 219 5.08 -11.04 -8.89
N ALA A 220 4.82 -11.18 -10.20
CA ALA A 220 4.03 -12.29 -10.73
C ALA A 220 4.69 -13.67 -10.48
N LEU A 221 6.02 -13.75 -10.60
CA LEU A 221 6.76 -14.97 -10.25
C LEU A 221 6.62 -15.32 -8.77
N GLU A 222 6.75 -14.33 -7.89
CA GLU A 222 6.62 -14.51 -6.45
C GLU A 222 5.21 -15.00 -6.07
N ARG A 223 4.17 -14.40 -6.66
CA ARG A 223 2.77 -14.83 -6.47
C ARG A 223 2.53 -16.25 -6.98
N THR A 224 3.05 -16.58 -8.18
CA THR A 224 2.98 -17.94 -8.73
C THR A 224 3.64 -18.93 -7.78
N THR A 225 4.83 -18.60 -7.26
CA THR A 225 5.59 -19.46 -6.35
C THR A 225 4.82 -19.70 -5.05
N ALA A 226 4.24 -18.65 -4.47
CA ALA A 226 3.44 -18.76 -3.24
C ALA A 226 2.18 -19.63 -3.44
N LEU A 227 1.46 -19.43 -4.54
CA LEU A 227 0.30 -20.26 -4.87
C LEU A 227 0.68 -21.72 -5.18
N TYR A 228 1.79 -21.92 -5.89
CA TYR A 228 2.25 -23.28 -6.23
C TYR A 228 2.58 -24.08 -4.97
N ARG A 229 3.18 -23.46 -3.96
CA ARG A 229 3.48 -24.10 -2.68
C ARG A 229 2.22 -24.63 -1.99
N LEU A 230 1.14 -23.86 -2.03
CA LEU A 230 -0.12 -24.23 -1.37
C LEU A 230 -0.99 -25.15 -2.23
N PHE A 231 -1.00 -24.99 -3.55
CA PHE A 231 -2.01 -25.56 -4.43
C PHE A 231 -1.44 -26.29 -5.67
N GLY A 232 -0.12 -26.29 -5.87
CA GLY A 232 0.53 -26.93 -7.02
C GLY A 232 0.58 -28.46 -6.93
N GLY A 233 0.57 -29.01 -5.72
CA GLY A 233 0.59 -30.47 -5.45
C GLY A 233 -0.70 -30.99 -4.85
N ALA A 234 -0.72 -32.29 -4.53
CA ALA A 234 -1.84 -32.92 -3.81
C ALA A 234 -1.99 -32.44 -2.36
N ARG A 235 -0.94 -31.91 -1.78
CA ARG A 235 -0.90 -31.30 -0.44
C ARG A 235 0.00 -30.06 -0.47
N PRO A 236 -0.27 -29.04 0.38
CA PRO A 236 0.64 -27.94 0.57
C PRO A 236 2.05 -28.42 0.94
N ALA A 237 3.06 -27.85 0.30
CA ALA A 237 4.46 -28.22 0.51
C ALA A 237 5.17 -27.15 1.37
N PHE A 238 5.60 -27.55 2.56
CA PHE A 238 6.42 -26.75 3.46
C PHE A 238 7.64 -27.60 3.87
N ALA A 239 8.65 -27.61 3.01
CA ALA A 239 9.89 -28.29 3.32
C ALA A 239 10.83 -27.35 4.09
N PRO A 240 11.49 -27.81 5.17
CA PRO A 240 12.51 -27.03 5.84
C PRO A 240 13.65 -26.72 4.86
N ASP A 241 14.14 -25.48 4.89
CA ASP A 241 15.29 -25.05 4.11
C ASP A 241 16.56 -25.19 4.96
N PRO A 242 17.36 -26.25 4.76
CA PRO A 242 18.54 -26.50 5.60
C PRO A 242 19.65 -25.47 5.38
N ALA A 243 19.62 -24.75 4.26
CA ALA A 243 20.56 -23.68 3.95
C ALA A 243 20.27 -22.39 4.72
N PHE A 244 19.08 -22.27 5.30
CA PHE A 244 18.67 -21.12 6.09
C PHE A 244 18.41 -21.54 7.53
N ALA A 245 19.30 -21.14 8.43
CA ALA A 245 19.06 -21.22 9.86
C ALA A 245 19.72 -20.00 10.50
N LEU A 246 18.94 -18.97 10.73
CA LEU A 246 19.41 -17.84 11.53
C LEU A 246 19.43 -18.28 12.99
N ALA A 247 20.64 -18.45 13.54
CA ALA A 247 20.85 -18.99 14.88
C ALA A 247 21.88 -18.17 15.67
N GLY A 248 21.73 -18.17 16.97
CA GLY A 248 22.70 -17.68 17.93
C GLY A 248 22.64 -16.19 18.25
N GLY A 249 23.34 -15.86 19.32
CA GLY A 249 23.47 -14.49 19.80
C GLY A 249 22.31 -13.97 20.65
N GLU A 250 22.55 -12.87 21.34
CA GLU A 250 21.57 -12.23 22.22
C GLU A 250 20.33 -11.70 21.48
N ILE A 251 20.45 -11.42 20.18
CA ILE A 251 19.35 -10.90 19.35
C ILE A 251 18.24 -11.95 19.18
N LEU A 252 18.59 -13.23 19.13
CA LEU A 252 17.64 -14.32 18.95
C LEU A 252 17.14 -14.92 20.26
N LYS A 253 17.46 -14.31 21.39
CA LYS A 253 16.87 -14.66 22.67
C LYS A 253 15.61 -13.86 22.93
N ASP A 254 14.55 -14.52 23.41
CA ASP A 254 13.26 -13.92 23.74
C ASP A 254 12.68 -13.09 22.58
N VAL A 255 12.68 -13.66 21.37
CA VAL A 255 12.08 -13.05 20.19
C VAL A 255 10.57 -12.99 20.35
N ARG A 256 10.01 -11.81 20.12
CA ARG A 256 8.58 -11.50 20.29
C ARG A 256 7.82 -11.45 18.98
N ALA A 257 8.49 -11.01 17.91
CA ALA A 257 7.85 -10.89 16.61
C ALA A 257 8.88 -10.91 15.47
N LEU A 258 8.42 -11.31 14.30
CA LEU A 258 9.13 -11.28 13.03
C LEU A 258 8.34 -10.47 12.01
N ALA A 259 9.04 -9.81 11.08
CA ALA A 259 8.44 -9.23 9.88
C ALA A 259 9.45 -9.29 8.73
N VAL A 260 8.99 -9.44 7.49
CA VAL A 260 9.84 -9.34 6.29
C VAL A 260 9.36 -8.15 5.49
N ASP A 261 10.22 -7.15 5.28
CA ASP A 261 9.87 -5.97 4.51
C ASP A 261 9.83 -6.27 2.99
N PRO A 262 9.27 -5.35 2.16
CA PRO A 262 9.19 -5.55 0.72
C PRO A 262 10.56 -5.74 0.02
N GLY A 263 11.65 -5.30 0.66
CA GLY A 263 13.02 -5.50 0.20
C GLY A 263 13.59 -6.89 0.54
N GLY A 264 12.83 -7.73 1.28
CA GLY A 264 13.25 -9.05 1.71
C GLY A 264 14.11 -9.06 2.99
N THR A 265 14.21 -7.94 3.70
CA THR A 265 14.92 -7.85 4.98
C THR A 265 14.08 -8.48 6.09
N LEU A 266 14.64 -9.42 6.83
CA LEU A 266 13.99 -10.02 8.00
C LEU A 266 14.24 -9.14 9.23
N TRP A 267 13.19 -8.61 9.81
CA TRP A 267 13.20 -7.88 11.07
C TRP A 267 12.86 -8.81 12.23
N VAL A 268 13.68 -8.76 13.28
CA VAL A 268 13.53 -9.58 14.49
C VAL A 268 13.39 -8.65 15.70
N ALA A 269 12.25 -8.65 16.35
CA ALA A 269 12.04 -7.93 17.62
C ALA A 269 12.31 -8.87 18.80
N SER A 270 13.21 -8.47 19.68
CA SER A 270 13.62 -9.24 20.86
C SER A 270 13.58 -8.37 22.11
N SER A 271 12.92 -8.86 23.16
CA SER A 271 12.91 -8.19 24.48
C SER A 271 14.28 -8.25 25.12
N LYS A 272 15.06 -9.29 24.88
CA LYS A 272 16.40 -9.43 25.43
C LYS A 272 17.36 -8.38 24.87
N SER A 273 17.36 -8.18 23.55
CA SER A 273 18.18 -7.13 22.91
C SER A 273 17.55 -5.73 23.00
N ARG A 274 16.31 -5.62 23.46
CA ARG A 274 15.54 -4.36 23.55
C ARG A 274 15.54 -3.59 22.23
N SER A 275 15.34 -4.32 21.14
CA SER A 275 15.41 -3.75 19.79
C SER A 275 14.67 -4.62 18.77
N ALA A 276 14.37 -4.03 17.61
CA ALA A 276 14.10 -4.74 16.37
C ALA A 276 15.32 -4.62 15.46
N VAL A 277 15.92 -5.74 15.09
CA VAL A 277 17.14 -5.81 14.30
C VAL A 277 16.84 -6.36 12.91
N PRO A 278 17.25 -5.64 11.83
CA PRO A 278 17.13 -6.16 10.47
C PRO A 278 18.27 -7.14 10.16
N PHE A 279 17.94 -8.20 9.42
CA PHE A 279 18.90 -9.16 8.87
C PHE A 279 18.78 -9.18 7.35
N ASP A 280 19.88 -9.10 6.66
CA ASP A 280 19.92 -9.24 5.21
C ASP A 280 19.75 -10.71 4.76
N ALA A 281 19.69 -10.93 3.46
CA ALA A 281 19.50 -12.28 2.89
C ALA A 281 20.64 -13.28 3.26
N SER A 282 21.81 -12.76 3.68
CA SER A 282 22.93 -13.60 4.15
C SER A 282 22.84 -13.92 5.66
N GLY A 283 21.85 -13.36 6.37
CA GLY A 283 21.69 -13.50 7.80
C GLY A 283 22.59 -12.55 8.62
N LYS A 284 23.17 -11.50 7.99
CA LYS A 284 23.99 -10.51 8.69
C LYS A 284 23.09 -9.43 9.30
N PRO A 285 23.26 -9.12 10.61
CA PRO A 285 22.49 -8.07 11.26
C PRO A 285 22.92 -6.67 10.81
N GLY A 286 21.96 -5.79 10.60
CA GLY A 286 22.12 -4.37 10.37
C GLY A 286 21.84 -3.54 11.62
N PRO A 287 21.82 -2.19 11.49
CA PRO A 287 21.51 -1.29 12.61
C PRO A 287 20.06 -1.47 13.06
N GLY A 288 19.88 -1.80 14.34
CA GLY A 288 18.55 -2.05 14.92
C GLY A 288 17.83 -0.78 15.36
N LEU A 289 16.50 -0.91 15.49
CA LEU A 289 15.63 0.08 16.10
C LEU A 289 15.50 -0.23 17.60
N SER A 290 16.01 0.65 18.46
CA SER A 290 15.88 0.47 19.91
C SER A 290 14.43 0.65 20.35
N ALA A 291 13.98 -0.17 21.30
CA ALA A 291 12.65 -0.08 21.90
C ALA A 291 12.69 -0.66 23.33
N GLU A 292 12.02 0.00 24.25
CA GLU A 292 11.82 -0.55 25.58
C GLU A 292 10.72 -1.60 25.55
N ASP A 293 11.04 -2.85 25.87
CA ASP A 293 10.12 -3.99 25.86
C ASP A 293 9.35 -4.15 24.54
N PRO A 294 10.03 -4.48 23.41
CA PRO A 294 9.38 -4.72 22.12
C PRO A 294 8.41 -5.91 22.23
N ARG A 295 7.19 -5.74 21.75
CA ARG A 295 6.11 -6.73 21.91
C ARG A 295 5.55 -7.28 20.61
N ALA A 296 5.46 -6.45 19.56
CA ALA A 296 4.97 -6.86 18.26
C ALA A 296 5.63 -6.07 17.12
N LEU A 297 5.71 -6.69 15.96
CA LEU A 297 6.11 -6.09 14.69
C LEU A 297 4.98 -6.28 13.68
N SER A 298 4.74 -5.25 12.88
CA SER A 298 3.97 -5.32 11.66
C SER A 298 4.61 -4.43 10.59
N LEU A 299 4.07 -4.44 9.37
CA LEU A 299 4.48 -3.53 8.31
C LEU A 299 3.36 -2.54 8.02
N ALA A 300 3.72 -1.28 7.84
CA ALA A 300 2.82 -0.30 7.26
C ALA A 300 2.65 -0.57 5.75
N PRO A 301 1.58 -0.09 5.12
CA PRO A 301 1.40 -0.18 3.66
C PRO A 301 2.52 0.45 2.84
N THR A 302 3.29 1.39 3.43
CA THR A 302 4.50 1.99 2.86
C THR A 302 5.71 1.05 2.86
N GLY A 303 5.63 -0.11 3.55
CA GLY A 303 6.74 -1.02 3.80
C GLY A 303 7.55 -0.68 5.06
N ASP A 304 7.25 0.42 5.74
CA ASP A 304 7.91 0.78 6.99
C ASP A 304 7.53 -0.18 8.13
N VAL A 305 8.50 -0.44 8.99
CA VAL A 305 8.30 -1.26 10.18
C VAL A 305 7.49 -0.50 11.22
N VAL A 306 6.45 -1.15 11.74
CA VAL A 306 5.65 -0.71 12.89
C VAL A 306 6.05 -1.57 14.08
N LEU A 307 6.80 -1.01 15.01
CA LEU A 307 7.27 -1.68 16.21
C LEU A 307 6.46 -1.22 17.43
N ALA A 308 5.65 -2.10 17.98
CA ALA A 308 4.94 -1.87 19.23
C ALA A 308 5.84 -2.23 20.41
N SER A 309 5.95 -1.33 21.36
CA SER A 309 6.58 -1.50 22.66
C SER A 309 5.61 -1.08 23.77
N ARG A 310 5.97 -1.31 25.01
CA ARG A 310 5.06 -1.16 26.16
C ARG A 310 4.26 0.15 26.17
N GLY A 311 4.90 1.30 26.00
CA GLY A 311 4.25 2.62 26.08
C GLY A 311 4.33 3.44 24.78
N ALA A 312 4.81 2.87 23.68
CA ALA A 312 4.98 3.60 22.43
C ALA A 312 4.93 2.69 21.20
N VAL A 313 4.61 3.29 20.06
CA VAL A 313 4.75 2.67 18.75
C VAL A 313 5.76 3.45 17.93
N ARG A 314 6.73 2.75 17.35
CA ARG A 314 7.69 3.31 16.41
C ARG A 314 7.25 3.01 14.98
N LEU A 315 7.21 4.03 14.14
CA LEU A 315 6.92 3.95 12.72
C LEU A 315 8.20 4.26 11.93
N GLY A 316 8.80 3.25 11.33
CA GLY A 316 10.09 3.37 10.68
C GLY A 316 11.21 3.81 11.63
N ALA A 317 12.24 4.50 11.09
CA ALA A 317 13.45 4.80 11.83
C ALA A 317 13.31 5.97 12.84
N ARG A 318 12.43 6.92 12.61
CA ARG A 318 12.45 8.22 13.31
C ARG A 318 11.17 8.60 14.05
N ASP A 319 10.02 8.05 13.67
CA ASP A 319 8.74 8.42 14.24
C ASP A 319 8.39 7.51 15.43
N ILE A 320 8.37 8.07 16.64
CA ILE A 320 7.97 7.38 17.87
C ILE A 320 6.76 8.10 18.44
N ARG A 321 5.67 7.38 18.66
CA ARG A 321 4.41 7.93 19.14
C ARG A 321 3.97 7.28 20.43
N SER A 322 3.55 8.12 21.37
CA SER A 322 2.80 7.75 22.55
C SER A 322 1.33 8.17 22.35
N PHE A 323 0.40 7.44 22.96
CA PHE A 323 -1.01 7.62 22.72
C PHE A 323 -1.76 7.95 24.00
N THR A 324 -2.88 8.65 23.84
CA THR A 324 -3.82 8.92 24.92
C THR A 324 -5.24 8.59 24.45
N THR A 325 -6.11 8.26 25.39
CA THR A 325 -7.55 8.16 25.15
C THR A 325 -8.25 9.38 25.75
N PRO A 326 -9.41 9.79 25.21
CA PRO A 326 -10.25 10.80 25.85
C PRO A 326 -10.60 10.40 27.29
N PRO A 327 -10.82 11.38 28.18
CA PRO A 327 -11.24 11.10 29.54
C PRO A 327 -12.62 10.45 29.55
N GLU A 328 -12.84 9.46 30.43
CA GLU A 328 -14.13 8.77 30.60
C GLU A 328 -15.20 9.68 31.22
N LYS A 329 -14.79 10.74 31.89
CA LYS A 329 -15.67 11.73 32.51
C LYS A 329 -15.30 13.13 32.08
N ALA A 330 -16.28 13.99 31.85
CA ALA A 330 -16.04 15.39 31.52
C ALA A 330 -15.17 16.06 32.61
N GLY A 331 -14.15 16.76 32.22
CA GLY A 331 -13.21 17.46 33.10
C GLY A 331 -12.04 16.60 33.65
N ALA A 332 -12.01 15.31 33.38
CA ALA A 332 -10.85 14.48 33.73
C ALA A 332 -9.73 14.64 32.67
N ALA A 333 -8.47 14.32 33.03
CA ALA A 333 -7.36 14.30 32.10
C ALA A 333 -7.43 13.10 31.14
N ALA A 334 -6.90 13.28 29.94
CA ALA A 334 -6.68 12.18 28.98
C ALA A 334 -5.77 11.13 29.63
N LYS A 335 -6.08 9.84 29.43
CA LYS A 335 -5.30 8.75 30.00
C LYS A 335 -4.25 8.25 28.99
N PRO A 336 -3.00 8.04 29.39
CA PRO A 336 -1.98 7.44 28.53
C PRO A 336 -2.34 5.97 28.20
N VAL A 337 -1.82 5.49 27.06
CA VAL A 337 -1.85 4.09 26.64
C VAL A 337 -0.45 3.55 26.86
N ASP A 338 -0.17 2.94 28.00
CA ASP A 338 1.15 2.51 28.44
C ASP A 338 1.32 0.99 28.52
N GLN A 339 0.29 0.21 28.15
CA GLN A 339 0.32 -1.25 28.06
C GLN A 339 -0.04 -1.74 26.65
N ILE A 340 0.73 -1.29 25.67
CA ILE A 340 0.51 -1.66 24.26
C ILE A 340 1.00 -3.10 24.03
N LEU A 341 0.11 -3.96 23.49
CA LEU A 341 0.43 -5.34 23.11
C LEU A 341 0.81 -5.47 21.64
N ALA A 342 0.11 -4.77 20.76
CA ALA A 342 0.32 -4.81 19.31
C ALA A 342 -0.09 -3.49 18.67
N ALA A 343 0.47 -3.21 17.49
CA ALA A 343 0.05 -2.09 16.65
C ALA A 343 0.20 -2.45 15.17
N ALA A 344 -0.68 -1.89 14.33
CA ALA A 344 -0.61 -2.02 12.88
C ALA A 344 -1.18 -0.77 12.19
N ALA A 345 -0.55 -0.36 11.08
CA ALA A 345 -1.04 0.73 10.25
C ALA A 345 -1.97 0.20 9.15
N THR A 346 -3.06 0.92 8.87
CA THR A 346 -4.00 0.57 7.80
C THR A 346 -3.67 1.33 6.50
N PRO A 347 -4.10 0.84 5.32
CA PRO A 347 -3.93 1.57 4.06
C PRO A 347 -4.57 2.97 4.05
N GLY A 348 -5.65 3.16 4.82
CA GLY A 348 -6.29 4.48 5.01
C GLY A 348 -5.53 5.43 5.94
N GLY A 349 -4.31 5.07 6.38
CA GLY A 349 -3.45 5.91 7.22
C GLY A 349 -3.81 5.92 8.70
N SER A 350 -4.76 5.09 9.14
CA SER A 350 -5.07 4.93 10.57
C SER A 350 -4.06 3.97 11.22
N LEU A 351 -3.84 4.15 12.51
CA LEU A 351 -3.06 3.24 13.34
C LEU A 351 -4.00 2.53 14.34
N LEU A 352 -3.94 1.21 14.35
CA LEU A 352 -4.62 0.35 15.33
C LEU A 352 -3.64 0.00 16.44
N VAL A 353 -4.03 0.20 17.69
CA VAL A 353 -3.19 -0.03 18.87
C VAL A 353 -3.96 -0.87 19.87
N SER A 354 -3.46 -2.06 20.21
CA SER A 354 -4.05 -2.91 21.24
C SER A 354 -3.57 -2.48 22.61
N ASP A 355 -4.51 -2.16 23.49
CA ASP A 355 -4.30 -1.76 24.88
C ASP A 355 -4.67 -2.92 25.82
N GLU A 356 -3.70 -3.40 26.58
CA GLU A 356 -3.89 -4.50 27.52
C GLU A 356 -4.76 -4.11 28.72
N GLU A 357 -4.62 -2.89 29.23
CA GLU A 357 -5.37 -2.42 30.41
C GLU A 357 -6.86 -2.27 30.11
N ARG A 358 -7.17 -1.75 28.91
CA ARG A 358 -8.56 -1.57 28.48
C ARG A 358 -9.16 -2.79 27.82
N GLU A 359 -8.33 -3.77 27.47
CA GLU A 359 -8.69 -4.97 26.67
C GLU A 359 -9.42 -4.59 25.38
N LYS A 360 -8.91 -3.57 24.66
CA LYS A 360 -9.48 -3.03 23.44
C LYS A 360 -8.41 -2.72 22.41
N VAL A 361 -8.81 -2.72 21.16
CA VAL A 361 -8.03 -2.11 20.09
C VAL A 361 -8.52 -0.67 19.88
N LEU A 362 -7.61 0.27 19.95
CA LEU A 362 -7.85 1.70 19.80
C LEU A 362 -7.45 2.13 18.39
N ARG A 363 -8.19 3.04 17.79
CA ARG A 363 -7.93 3.57 16.45
C ARG A 363 -7.49 5.02 16.54
N TYR A 364 -6.42 5.37 15.86
CA TYR A 364 -5.87 6.71 15.76
C TYR A 364 -5.69 7.12 14.30
N ASP A 365 -5.75 8.41 14.01
CA ASP A 365 -5.40 8.95 12.70
C ASP A 365 -3.87 8.99 12.48
N ALA A 366 -3.46 9.43 11.28
CA ALA A 366 -2.04 9.58 10.92
C ALA A 366 -1.30 10.60 11.78
N LYS A 367 -1.98 11.45 12.55
CA LYS A 367 -1.40 12.44 13.47
C LYS A 367 -1.39 11.95 14.93
N GLY A 368 -1.94 10.77 15.21
CA GLY A 368 -2.06 10.21 16.55
C GLY A 368 -3.28 10.70 17.32
N GLN A 369 -4.27 11.30 16.65
CA GLN A 369 -5.53 11.68 17.28
C GLN A 369 -6.44 10.45 17.42
N TYR A 370 -7.07 10.31 18.58
CA TYR A 370 -7.99 9.21 18.85
C TYR A 370 -9.26 9.30 18.00
N LEU A 371 -9.57 8.24 17.28
CA LEU A 371 -10.76 8.13 16.43
C LEU A 371 -11.88 7.24 17.00
N GLY A 372 -11.57 6.42 18.00
CA GLY A 372 -12.50 5.47 18.58
C GLY A 372 -11.87 4.10 18.85
N THR A 373 -12.70 3.10 19.06
CA THR A 373 -12.29 1.70 19.21
C THR A 373 -12.42 0.96 17.86
N PHE A 374 -11.73 -0.18 17.76
CA PHE A 374 -11.88 -1.13 16.66
C PHE A 374 -12.21 -2.52 17.24
N PRO A 375 -13.25 -3.19 16.74
CA PRO A 375 -14.23 -2.71 15.78
C PRO A 375 -15.25 -1.75 16.41
N GLY A 376 -15.34 -0.51 15.94
CA GLY A 376 -16.40 0.45 16.23
C GLY A 376 -16.86 0.52 17.70
N GLU A 377 -18.17 0.56 17.91
CA GLU A 377 -18.79 0.65 19.24
C GLU A 377 -18.86 -0.69 20.01
N ASP A 378 -18.07 -1.68 19.62
CA ASP A 378 -18.05 -3.00 20.27
C ASP A 378 -17.65 -2.85 21.75
N THR A 379 -18.54 -3.25 22.64
CA THR A 379 -18.34 -3.24 24.09
C THR A 379 -17.54 -4.44 24.60
N ALA A 380 -17.33 -5.47 23.78
CA ALA A 380 -16.61 -6.67 24.20
C ALA A 380 -15.16 -6.33 24.56
N ARG A 381 -14.71 -6.90 25.66
CA ARG A 381 -13.31 -6.85 26.09
C ARG A 381 -12.55 -7.96 25.35
N ARG A 382 -11.41 -7.61 24.77
CA ARG A 382 -10.56 -8.55 24.02
C ARG A 382 -9.10 -8.25 24.26
N LYS A 383 -8.37 -9.25 24.71
CA LYS A 383 -6.93 -9.14 24.90
C LYS A 383 -6.19 -9.51 23.60
N VAL A 384 -6.25 -8.59 22.65
CA VAL A 384 -5.62 -8.76 21.35
C VAL A 384 -4.10 -8.63 21.46
N THR A 385 -3.39 -9.71 21.24
CA THR A 385 -1.92 -9.77 21.35
C THR A 385 -1.19 -9.62 20.02
N ARG A 386 -1.93 -9.72 18.90
CA ARG A 386 -1.43 -9.50 17.54
C ARG A 386 -2.47 -8.81 16.68
N ILE A 387 -2.01 -7.86 15.89
CA ILE A 387 -2.79 -7.20 14.85
C ILE A 387 -1.99 -7.29 13.56
N VAL A 388 -2.59 -7.81 12.50
CA VAL A 388 -2.02 -7.85 11.15
C VAL A 388 -3.03 -7.20 10.21
N VAL A 389 -2.56 -6.33 9.34
CA VAL A 389 -3.38 -5.73 8.27
C VAL A 389 -2.94 -6.34 6.95
N ASP A 390 -3.88 -6.91 6.20
CA ASP A 390 -3.60 -7.48 4.87
C ASP A 390 -3.49 -6.39 3.80
N GLY A 391 -3.03 -6.74 2.61
CA GLY A 391 -2.85 -5.80 1.50
C GLY A 391 -4.14 -5.16 0.98
N GLU A 392 -5.30 -5.67 1.38
CA GLU A 392 -6.63 -5.17 1.02
C GLU A 392 -7.27 -4.35 2.15
N GLY A 393 -6.53 -4.09 3.24
CA GLY A 393 -7.05 -3.36 4.41
C GLY A 393 -7.80 -4.22 5.41
N GLY A 394 -7.95 -5.53 5.16
CA GLY A 394 -8.55 -6.45 6.13
C GLY A 394 -7.69 -6.55 7.39
N VAL A 395 -8.33 -6.58 8.55
CA VAL A 395 -7.66 -6.63 9.85
C VAL A 395 -7.80 -8.03 10.44
N VAL A 396 -6.68 -8.61 10.85
CA VAL A 396 -6.63 -9.90 11.53
C VAL A 396 -6.14 -9.67 12.96
N THR A 397 -6.88 -10.18 13.92
CA THR A 397 -6.56 -10.07 15.35
C THR A 397 -6.44 -11.44 15.97
N LEU A 398 -5.41 -11.64 16.81
CA LEU A 398 -5.26 -12.83 17.64
C LEU A 398 -5.57 -12.48 19.10
N ASP A 399 -6.55 -13.15 19.68
CA ASP A 399 -6.80 -13.20 21.12
C ASP A 399 -6.25 -14.52 21.66
N ARG A 400 -5.23 -14.43 22.50
CA ARG A 400 -4.57 -15.64 23.07
C ARG A 400 -5.37 -16.28 24.20
N GLU A 401 -6.14 -15.50 24.94
CA GLU A 401 -6.95 -16.01 26.05
C GLU A 401 -8.18 -16.76 25.53
N GLU A 402 -8.87 -16.17 24.57
CA GLU A 402 -9.99 -16.83 23.89
C GLU A 402 -9.55 -17.87 22.87
N LYS A 403 -8.25 -17.92 22.53
CA LYS A 403 -7.66 -18.83 21.53
C LYS A 403 -8.34 -18.70 20.17
N VAL A 404 -8.52 -17.49 19.71
CA VAL A 404 -9.25 -17.20 18.48
C VAL A 404 -8.51 -16.18 17.62
N VAL A 405 -8.51 -16.43 16.32
CA VAL A 405 -8.14 -15.46 15.28
C VAL A 405 -9.42 -14.92 14.67
N ARG A 406 -9.61 -13.61 14.70
CA ARG A 406 -10.76 -12.93 14.08
C ARG A 406 -10.28 -12.14 12.88
N VAL A 407 -11.07 -12.19 11.82
CA VAL A 407 -10.84 -11.43 10.59
C VAL A 407 -11.97 -10.43 10.42
N TRP A 408 -11.59 -9.19 10.15
CA TRP A 408 -12.47 -8.04 10.00
C TRP A 408 -12.19 -7.37 8.66
N ASP A 409 -13.16 -6.67 8.10
CA ASP A 409 -12.87 -5.71 7.05
C ASP A 409 -12.26 -4.41 7.64
N GLU A 410 -11.85 -3.48 6.78
CA GLU A 410 -11.22 -2.23 7.20
C GLU A 410 -12.13 -1.33 8.06
N THR A 411 -13.46 -1.55 8.01
CA THR A 411 -14.45 -0.80 8.80
C THR A 411 -14.65 -1.40 10.18
N GLY A 412 -14.20 -2.63 10.42
CA GLY A 412 -14.39 -3.38 11.66
C GLY A 412 -15.60 -4.32 11.61
N ARG A 413 -16.21 -4.54 10.45
CA ARG A 413 -17.26 -5.56 10.30
C ARG A 413 -16.62 -6.94 10.38
N PRO A 414 -17.15 -7.86 11.22
CA PRO A 414 -16.60 -9.20 11.34
C PRO A 414 -16.85 -10.00 10.05
N LEU A 415 -15.80 -10.63 9.53
CA LEU A 415 -15.88 -11.50 8.37
C LEU A 415 -15.91 -12.98 8.79
N ARG A 416 -15.04 -13.35 9.73
CA ARG A 416 -14.94 -14.73 10.25
C ARG A 416 -14.15 -14.81 11.54
N ALA A 417 -14.24 -15.97 12.22
CA ALA A 417 -13.37 -16.37 13.30
C ALA A 417 -12.87 -17.81 13.08
N VAL A 418 -11.60 -18.05 13.44
CA VAL A 418 -10.95 -19.35 13.32
C VAL A 418 -10.39 -19.74 14.68
N GLY A 419 -10.59 -20.99 15.08
CA GLY A 419 -9.85 -21.63 16.14
C GLY A 419 -10.44 -21.83 17.50
N PRO A 420 -11.69 -21.41 17.89
CA PRO A 420 -12.13 -21.55 19.30
C PRO A 420 -12.03 -22.96 19.89
N ALA A 421 -12.09 -23.99 19.06
CA ALA A 421 -11.95 -25.40 19.48
C ALA A 421 -10.70 -26.10 18.94
N GLY A 422 -9.88 -25.45 18.10
CA GLY A 422 -8.77 -26.05 17.39
C GLY A 422 -7.38 -25.65 17.87
N PHE A 423 -7.23 -24.47 18.48
CA PHE A 423 -5.94 -23.99 18.99
C PHE A 423 -5.69 -24.47 20.42
N LYS A 424 -4.43 -24.80 20.71
CA LYS A 424 -3.95 -25.14 22.05
C LYS A 424 -3.36 -23.93 22.76
N ARG A 425 -2.33 -23.35 22.15
CA ARG A 425 -1.59 -22.17 22.66
C ARG A 425 -1.16 -21.27 21.49
N PRO A 426 -2.10 -20.61 20.83
CA PRO A 426 -1.78 -19.73 19.71
C PRO A 426 -1.00 -18.51 20.21
N VAL A 427 0.08 -18.14 19.52
CA VAL A 427 1.01 -17.09 19.97
C VAL A 427 1.26 -16.01 18.93
N ASP A 428 1.12 -16.33 17.64
CA ASP A 428 1.35 -15.40 16.56
C ASP A 428 0.51 -15.73 15.33
N VAL A 429 0.27 -14.74 14.46
CA VAL A 429 -0.48 -14.91 13.21
C VAL A 429 0.13 -14.07 12.11
N ALA A 430 0.19 -14.62 10.89
CA ALA A 430 0.49 -13.90 9.67
C ALA A 430 -0.55 -14.19 8.59
N VAL A 431 -0.60 -13.32 7.59
CA VAL A 431 -1.52 -13.40 6.46
C VAL A 431 -0.71 -13.27 5.19
N ASP A 432 -0.95 -14.14 4.21
CA ASP A 432 -0.36 -13.98 2.89
C ASP A 432 -1.20 -13.03 2.00
N ALA A 433 -0.69 -12.75 0.81
CA ALA A 433 -1.35 -11.88 -0.15
C ALA A 433 -2.69 -12.41 -0.70
N PHE A 434 -3.03 -13.64 -0.40
CA PHE A 434 -4.26 -14.33 -0.82
C PHE A 434 -5.21 -14.55 0.37
N ARG A 435 -4.92 -13.91 1.52
CA ARG A 435 -5.70 -13.99 2.76
C ARG A 435 -5.72 -15.37 3.41
N ASN A 436 -4.74 -16.24 3.09
CA ASN A 436 -4.54 -17.43 3.89
C ASN A 436 -3.94 -17.03 5.24
N LEU A 437 -4.41 -17.68 6.31
CA LEU A 437 -3.96 -17.44 7.68
C LEU A 437 -2.92 -18.47 8.07
N TYR A 438 -1.85 -18.01 8.69
CA TYR A 438 -0.80 -18.84 9.28
C TYR A 438 -0.76 -18.55 10.78
N VAL A 439 -1.03 -19.54 11.60
CA VAL A 439 -1.12 -19.38 13.06
C VAL A 439 -0.04 -20.23 13.73
N ALA A 440 0.89 -19.59 14.42
CA ALA A 440 1.85 -20.28 15.28
C ALA A 440 1.14 -20.72 16.56
N ASP A 441 1.16 -22.02 16.83
CA ASP A 441 0.68 -22.62 18.07
C ASP A 441 1.83 -23.38 18.74
N GLU A 442 2.16 -23.02 19.97
CA GLU A 442 3.32 -23.58 20.69
C GLU A 442 3.29 -25.11 20.78
N GLU A 443 2.10 -25.74 20.74
CA GLU A 443 1.93 -27.19 20.89
C GLU A 443 1.64 -27.90 19.56
N LEU A 444 1.00 -27.20 18.61
CA LEU A 444 0.51 -27.80 17.37
C LEU A 444 1.43 -27.53 16.17
N GLY A 445 2.36 -26.59 16.25
CA GLY A 445 3.18 -26.15 15.12
C GLY A 445 2.58 -24.92 14.43
N VAL A 446 2.73 -24.79 13.11
CA VAL A 446 2.08 -23.71 12.36
C VAL A 446 0.89 -24.27 11.57
N LEU A 447 -0.29 -23.75 11.87
CA LEU A 447 -1.56 -24.14 11.26
C LEU A 447 -1.87 -23.17 10.13
N VAL A 448 -2.20 -23.68 8.95
CA VAL A 448 -2.51 -22.88 7.75
C VAL A 448 -3.97 -23.07 7.37
N PHE A 449 -4.67 -21.94 7.15
CA PHE A 449 -6.08 -21.93 6.78
C PHE A 449 -6.28 -21.09 5.50
N ASN A 450 -7.25 -21.52 4.67
CA ASN A 450 -7.67 -20.73 3.50
C ASN A 450 -8.49 -19.47 3.92
N PRO A 451 -8.82 -18.58 2.97
CA PRO A 451 -9.65 -17.41 3.25
C PRO A 451 -11.04 -17.72 3.83
N GLN A 452 -11.55 -18.93 3.71
CA GLN A 452 -12.83 -19.39 4.28
C GLN A 452 -12.67 -19.95 5.70
N GLY A 453 -11.42 -20.03 6.23
CA GLY A 453 -11.14 -20.59 7.54
C GLY A 453 -11.03 -22.11 7.55
N GLN A 454 -10.99 -22.76 6.39
CA GLN A 454 -10.79 -24.21 6.29
C GLN A 454 -9.30 -24.55 6.41
N PRO A 455 -8.92 -25.63 7.12
CA PRO A 455 -7.52 -26.01 7.27
C PRO A 455 -6.93 -26.48 5.93
N LEU A 456 -5.74 -25.96 5.60
CA LEU A 456 -4.96 -26.35 4.42
C LEU A 456 -3.80 -27.26 4.80
N ALA A 457 -3.05 -26.89 5.85
CA ALA A 457 -1.83 -27.58 6.24
C ALA A 457 -1.54 -27.40 7.73
N THR A 458 -0.65 -28.27 8.24
CA THR A 458 0.04 -28.10 9.52
C THR A 458 1.53 -28.29 9.29
N VAL A 459 2.34 -27.27 9.59
CA VAL A 459 3.80 -27.34 9.51
C VAL A 459 4.32 -27.81 10.86
N ARG A 460 4.91 -28.99 10.87
CA ARG A 460 5.51 -29.64 12.05
C ARG A 460 6.75 -30.42 11.62
N GLY A 461 7.69 -30.59 12.53
CA GLY A 461 8.89 -31.39 12.30
C GLY A 461 9.74 -31.42 13.55
N PRO A 462 10.75 -32.27 13.61
CA PRO A 462 11.63 -32.36 14.76
C PRO A 462 12.45 -31.09 15.01
N GLU A 463 12.61 -30.28 13.96
CA GLU A 463 13.30 -28.99 14.01
C GLU A 463 12.42 -27.85 14.55
N LEU A 464 11.07 -27.99 14.50
CA LEU A 464 10.11 -26.99 14.98
C LEU A 464 9.43 -27.51 16.25
N GLN A 465 9.99 -27.15 17.38
CA GLN A 465 9.56 -27.67 18.69
C GLN A 465 8.62 -26.72 19.43
N ARG A 466 8.88 -25.41 19.36
CA ARG A 466 8.09 -24.37 20.04
C ARG A 466 8.04 -23.09 19.22
N PRO A 467 7.17 -23.02 18.20
CA PRO A 467 7.02 -21.82 17.41
C PRO A 467 6.49 -20.67 18.27
N ARG A 468 7.14 -19.50 18.19
CA ARG A 468 6.82 -18.34 19.01
C ARG A 468 6.43 -17.10 18.21
N ALA A 469 7.08 -16.92 17.05
CA ALA A 469 6.82 -15.83 16.12
C ALA A 469 6.93 -16.36 14.69
N LEU A 470 6.16 -15.79 13.77
CA LEU A 470 6.20 -16.17 12.37
C LEU A 470 5.98 -14.98 11.44
N THR A 471 6.45 -15.11 10.21
CA THR A 471 6.18 -14.17 9.11
C THR A 471 6.31 -14.90 7.77
N LEU A 472 5.94 -14.22 6.69
CA LEU A 472 6.05 -14.73 5.33
C LEU A 472 6.89 -13.76 4.49
N ASP A 473 7.70 -14.30 3.59
CA ASP A 473 8.33 -13.49 2.55
C ASP A 473 7.41 -13.35 1.31
N ALA A 474 7.81 -12.54 0.34
CA ALA A 474 7.04 -12.27 -0.87
C ALA A 474 6.75 -13.53 -1.72
N THR A 475 7.58 -14.58 -1.59
CA THR A 475 7.40 -15.88 -2.26
C THR A 475 6.50 -16.84 -1.48
N GLY A 476 5.95 -16.40 -0.34
CA GLY A 476 5.18 -17.22 0.59
C GLY A 476 6.04 -18.24 1.36
N ALA A 477 7.37 -18.07 1.40
CA ALA A 477 8.18 -18.87 2.31
C ALA A 477 7.88 -18.46 3.75
N LEU A 478 7.69 -19.46 4.59
CA LEU A 478 7.34 -19.27 5.99
C LEU A 478 8.61 -19.21 6.83
N LEU A 479 8.81 -18.10 7.55
CA LEU A 479 9.87 -17.94 8.55
C LEU A 479 9.25 -18.06 9.93
N VAL A 480 9.82 -18.95 10.76
CA VAL A 480 9.32 -19.25 12.11
C VAL A 480 10.47 -19.18 13.10
N TYR A 481 10.31 -18.40 14.15
CA TYR A 481 11.20 -18.47 15.30
C TYR A 481 10.78 -19.62 16.22
N ASP A 482 11.71 -20.55 16.44
CA ASP A 482 11.58 -21.60 17.44
C ASP A 482 12.23 -21.16 18.74
N GLU A 483 11.43 -20.96 19.78
CA GLU A 483 11.91 -20.47 21.09
C GLU A 483 12.82 -21.48 21.78
N ARG A 484 12.55 -22.80 21.62
CA ARG A 484 13.35 -23.83 22.28
C ARG A 484 14.73 -24.00 21.65
N ALA A 485 14.81 -23.78 20.33
CA ALA A 485 16.06 -23.87 19.59
C ALA A 485 16.77 -22.52 19.44
N GLU A 486 16.16 -21.41 19.88
CA GLU A 486 16.65 -20.02 19.75
C GLU A 486 17.11 -19.71 18.32
N ARG A 487 16.30 -20.07 17.32
CA ARG A 487 16.63 -19.88 15.91
C ARG A 487 15.41 -19.55 15.05
N VAL A 488 15.62 -18.86 13.94
CA VAL A 488 14.62 -18.70 12.89
C VAL A 488 14.84 -19.77 11.84
N LEU A 489 13.78 -20.51 11.54
CA LEU A 489 13.72 -21.52 10.50
C LEU A 489 12.97 -20.96 9.29
N ARG A 490 13.32 -21.42 8.09
CA ARG A 490 12.59 -21.12 6.87
C ARG A 490 12.03 -22.41 6.27
N TYR A 491 10.77 -22.34 5.87
CA TYR A 491 10.08 -23.41 5.15
C TYR A 491 9.70 -22.89 3.75
N ARG A 492 10.11 -23.66 2.73
CA ARG A 492 9.83 -23.38 1.33
C ARG A 492 8.84 -24.33 0.74
#